data_70e993163643af5eec14567201937fe8
#
_entry.id   70e993163643af5eec14567201937fe8
#
_cell.length_a   1.000
_cell.length_b   1.000
_cell.length_c   1.000
_cell.angle_alpha   90.00
_cell.angle_beta   90.00
_cell.angle_gamma   90.00
#
_symmetry.space_group_name_H-M   'P 1'
#
loop_
_entity.id
_entity.type
_entity.pdbx_description
1 polymer ?
#
loop_
_entity_poly.entity_id
_entity_poly.type
_entity_poly.pdbx_seq_one_letter_code
_entity_poly.pdbx_strand_id
1 'polypeptide(L)'
;KIWNYLRMHGFSKEGTAGIMGNIANEASTDLNPTLLESGSVKKSGLTGTQYTALVDAGSISREEVIHSSSLGIYSGGRYGYGLCGFTDPEIKSYLCKYTIDKGKSLGSISGQLDSLIAYLEKHNSSLLERLKTSDSVEDAATAFLREYEKCKDLDREEIERVSAAKQIYEVFQEYQSPVE
;
A
#
# COMPACT_ATOMS: atom_id res chain seq x y z
N LYS A 1 -8.27 5.85 -9.61
CA LYS A 1 -8.22 6.56 -8.32
C LYS A 1 -6.78 6.69 -7.79
N ILE A 2 -6.02 5.59 -7.63
CA ILE A 2 -4.64 5.60 -7.09
C ILE A 2 -3.74 6.50 -7.94
N TRP A 3 -3.73 6.33 -9.28
CA TRP A 3 -2.97 7.16 -10.21
C TRP A 3 -3.19 8.65 -9.97
N ASN A 4 -4.45 9.10 -10.02
CA ASN A 4 -4.77 10.52 -9.84
C ASN A 4 -4.34 11.03 -8.46
N TYR A 5 -4.54 10.22 -7.43
CA TYR A 5 -4.18 10.58 -6.08
C TYR A 5 -2.68 10.84 -5.94
N LEU A 6 -1.85 9.93 -6.41
CA LEU A 6 -0.39 10.09 -6.38
C LEU A 6 0.06 11.28 -7.24
N ARG A 7 -0.51 11.45 -8.45
CA ARG A 7 -0.22 12.60 -9.30
C ARG A 7 -0.55 13.96 -8.63
N MET A 8 -1.68 14.04 -7.93
CA MET A 8 -2.07 15.25 -7.17
C MET A 8 -1.13 15.53 -5.98
N HIS A 9 -0.45 14.50 -5.47
CA HIS A 9 0.55 14.63 -4.40
C HIS A 9 1.98 14.84 -4.92
N GLY A 10 2.13 15.18 -6.20
CA GLY A 10 3.39 15.61 -6.79
C GLY A 10 4.32 14.48 -7.26
N PHE A 11 3.86 13.23 -7.30
CA PHE A 11 4.65 12.15 -7.89
C PHE A 11 4.73 12.31 -9.41
N SER A 12 5.87 11.99 -10.02
CA SER A 12 6.01 11.92 -11.48
C SER A 12 5.11 10.82 -12.06
N LYS A 13 4.87 10.80 -13.37
CA LYS A 13 4.14 9.69 -14.02
C LYS A 13 4.85 8.36 -13.79
N GLU A 14 6.17 8.38 -13.92
CA GLU A 14 7.07 7.25 -13.75
C GLU A 14 7.07 6.77 -12.30
N GLY A 15 7.19 7.66 -11.34
CA GLY A 15 7.12 7.35 -9.92
C GLY A 15 5.75 6.78 -9.51
N THR A 16 4.67 7.35 -10.06
CA THR A 16 3.31 6.84 -9.85
C THR A 16 3.16 5.42 -10.39
N ALA A 17 3.65 5.16 -11.60
CA ALA A 17 3.63 3.83 -12.20
C ALA A 17 4.47 2.83 -11.40
N GLY A 18 5.66 3.24 -10.94
CA GLY A 18 6.54 2.42 -10.12
C GLY A 18 5.89 1.99 -8.80
N ILE A 19 5.26 2.91 -8.09
CA ILE A 19 4.49 2.61 -6.87
C ILE A 19 3.34 1.65 -7.18
N MET A 20 2.55 1.94 -8.22
CA MET A 20 1.38 1.12 -8.58
C MET A 20 1.78 -0.28 -9.05
N GLY A 21 2.93 -0.46 -9.71
CA GLY A 21 3.45 -1.78 -10.09
C GLY A 21 3.78 -2.63 -8.87
N ASN A 22 4.33 -2.02 -7.82
CA ASN A 22 4.55 -2.71 -6.53
C ASN A 22 3.23 -3.04 -5.85
N ILE A 23 2.28 -2.10 -5.78
CA ILE A 23 0.94 -2.34 -5.21
C ILE A 23 0.22 -3.48 -5.93
N ALA A 24 0.34 -3.59 -7.25
CA ALA A 24 -0.31 -4.66 -8.03
C ALA A 24 0.17 -6.07 -7.63
N ASN A 25 1.40 -6.20 -7.17
CA ASN A 25 1.92 -7.46 -6.65
C ASN A 25 1.51 -7.71 -5.18
N GLU A 26 1.40 -6.67 -4.36
CA GLU A 26 1.00 -6.80 -2.95
C GLU A 26 -0.53 -6.95 -2.78
N ALA A 27 -1.30 -6.15 -3.52
CA ALA A 27 -2.75 -6.03 -3.33
C ALA A 27 -3.58 -6.76 -4.39
N SER A 28 -2.95 -7.70 -5.14
CA SER A 28 -3.53 -8.33 -6.32
C SER A 28 -3.71 -7.36 -7.50
N THR A 29 -3.89 -7.89 -8.70
CA THR A 29 -3.99 -7.10 -9.94
C THR A 29 -5.19 -6.13 -9.97
N ASP A 30 -6.18 -6.33 -9.11
CA ASP A 30 -7.32 -5.43 -8.92
C ASP A 30 -7.05 -4.28 -7.93
N LEU A 31 -5.83 -4.21 -7.38
CA LEU A 31 -5.39 -3.17 -6.44
C LEU A 31 -6.34 -3.05 -5.23
N ASN A 32 -6.64 -4.18 -4.61
CA ASN A 32 -7.65 -4.29 -3.56
C ASN A 32 -7.18 -3.67 -2.23
N PRO A 33 -7.78 -2.55 -1.78
CA PRO A 33 -7.37 -1.88 -0.55
C PRO A 33 -7.81 -2.62 0.73
N THR A 34 -8.60 -3.67 0.60
CA THR A 34 -9.03 -4.51 1.73
C THR A 34 -8.35 -5.87 1.73
N LEU A 35 -7.31 -6.08 0.93
CA LEU A 35 -6.63 -7.37 0.90
C LEU A 35 -6.04 -7.68 2.28
N LEU A 36 -6.35 -8.86 2.80
CA LEU A 36 -5.77 -9.44 4.00
C LEU A 36 -4.89 -10.62 3.59
N GLU A 37 -3.70 -10.71 4.14
CA GLU A 37 -2.76 -11.80 3.85
C GLU A 37 -3.43 -13.18 3.94
N SER A 38 -3.16 -14.05 2.98
CA SER A 38 -3.85 -15.34 2.81
C SER A 38 -3.73 -16.27 4.04
N GLY A 39 -2.59 -16.24 4.73
CA GLY A 39 -2.39 -16.97 5.98
C GLY A 39 -3.34 -16.51 7.10
N SER A 40 -3.64 -15.22 7.15
CA SER A 40 -4.57 -14.63 8.11
C SER A 40 -6.02 -14.96 7.79
N VAL A 41 -6.38 -14.95 6.50
CA VAL A 41 -7.70 -15.40 6.03
C VAL A 41 -7.95 -16.87 6.44
N LYS A 42 -6.97 -17.74 6.21
CA LYS A 42 -7.09 -19.18 6.58
C LYS A 42 -7.27 -19.40 8.09
N LYS A 43 -6.58 -18.61 8.92
CA LYS A 43 -6.64 -18.76 10.37
C LYS A 43 -7.90 -18.17 10.98
N SER A 44 -8.31 -16.99 10.54
CA SER A 44 -9.46 -16.27 11.08
C SER A 44 -10.79 -16.67 10.46
N GLY A 45 -10.78 -17.21 9.24
CA GLY A 45 -11.98 -17.41 8.42
C GLY A 45 -12.59 -16.11 7.88
N LEU A 46 -11.92 -14.96 8.07
CA LEU A 46 -12.39 -13.66 7.62
C LEU A 46 -11.78 -13.30 6.26
N THR A 47 -12.61 -12.83 5.36
CA THR A 47 -12.12 -12.10 4.18
C THR A 47 -11.60 -10.71 4.58
N GLY A 48 -10.77 -10.10 3.74
CA GLY A 48 -10.29 -8.74 4.00
C GLY A 48 -11.42 -7.72 4.12
N THR A 49 -12.48 -7.87 3.33
CA THR A 49 -13.69 -7.01 3.44
C THR A 49 -14.40 -7.19 4.79
N GLN A 50 -14.55 -8.42 5.26
CA GLN A 50 -15.15 -8.68 6.59
C GLN A 50 -14.29 -8.14 7.72
N TYR A 51 -12.95 -8.32 7.62
CA TYR A 51 -12.01 -7.75 8.58
C TYR A 51 -12.14 -6.22 8.63
N THR A 52 -12.14 -5.56 7.45
CA THR A 52 -12.31 -4.11 7.35
C THR A 52 -13.61 -3.66 8.01
N ALA A 53 -14.72 -4.34 7.73
CA ALA A 53 -16.02 -4.00 8.33
C ALA A 53 -16.02 -4.12 9.86
N LEU A 54 -15.34 -5.10 10.43
CA LEU A 54 -15.21 -5.26 11.89
C LEU A 54 -14.36 -4.14 12.51
N VAL A 55 -13.30 -3.72 11.83
CA VAL A 55 -12.48 -2.57 12.27
C VAL A 55 -13.30 -1.28 12.19
N ASP A 56 -13.96 -1.03 11.07
CA ASP A 56 -14.76 0.17 10.85
C ASP A 56 -15.94 0.28 11.84
N ALA A 57 -16.48 -0.87 12.28
CA ALA A 57 -17.51 -0.95 13.31
C ALA A 57 -16.97 -0.86 14.77
N GLY A 58 -15.64 -0.80 14.95
CA GLY A 58 -15.00 -0.76 16.27
C GLY A 58 -15.00 -2.11 17.01
N SER A 59 -15.38 -3.21 16.34
CA SER A 59 -15.34 -4.57 16.90
C SER A 59 -13.91 -5.11 16.99
N ILE A 60 -13.02 -4.62 16.15
CA ILE A 60 -11.56 -4.77 16.23
C ILE A 60 -11.00 -3.38 16.51
N SER A 61 -10.31 -3.24 17.62
CA SER A 61 -9.76 -1.96 18.04
C SER A 61 -8.52 -1.56 17.22
N ARG A 62 -8.22 -0.26 17.25
CA ARG A 62 -7.00 0.31 16.69
C ARG A 62 -5.73 -0.43 17.13
N GLU A 63 -5.62 -0.71 18.43
CA GLU A 63 -4.46 -1.38 19.01
C GLU A 63 -4.34 -2.84 18.52
N GLU A 64 -5.47 -3.52 18.35
CA GLU A 64 -5.46 -4.87 17.77
C GLU A 64 -5.03 -4.86 16.30
N VAL A 65 -5.40 -3.85 15.52
CA VAL A 65 -4.90 -3.67 14.14
C VAL A 65 -3.39 -3.48 14.15
N ILE A 66 -2.88 -2.56 14.97
CA ILE A 66 -1.45 -2.22 15.04
C ILE A 66 -0.62 -3.44 15.45
N HIS A 67 -1.03 -4.13 16.50
CA HIS A 67 -0.27 -5.26 17.06
C HIS A 67 -0.62 -6.61 16.45
N SER A 68 -1.50 -6.65 15.43
CA SER A 68 -1.92 -7.89 14.78
C SER A 68 -2.47 -8.94 15.75
N SER A 69 -3.18 -8.50 16.81
CA SER A 69 -3.62 -9.36 17.91
C SER A 69 -5.11 -9.75 17.85
N SER A 70 -5.83 -9.31 16.82
CA SER A 70 -7.27 -9.51 16.72
C SER A 70 -7.66 -10.91 16.26
N LEU A 71 -8.74 -11.43 16.87
CA LEU A 71 -9.49 -12.63 16.43
C LEU A 71 -8.65 -13.89 16.24
N GLY A 72 -7.58 -14.06 17.02
CA GLY A 72 -6.71 -15.24 16.91
C GLY A 72 -5.94 -15.30 15.58
N ILE A 73 -5.92 -14.22 14.81
CA ILE A 73 -5.23 -14.17 13.52
C ILE A 73 -3.75 -14.45 13.73
N TYR A 74 -3.15 -13.88 14.77
CA TYR A 74 -1.81 -14.27 15.24
C TYR A 74 -1.62 -13.92 16.72
N SER A 75 -1.36 -14.87 17.59
CA SER A 75 -0.73 -14.57 18.86
C SER A 75 0.76 -14.22 18.59
N GLY A 76 1.07 -12.92 18.50
CA GLY A 76 2.43 -12.43 18.29
C GLY A 76 2.93 -12.45 16.84
N GLY A 77 2.09 -12.74 15.84
CA GLY A 77 2.43 -12.69 14.42
C GLY A 77 2.10 -11.35 13.78
N ARG A 78 2.78 -11.07 12.67
CA ARG A 78 2.50 -9.92 11.81
C ARG A 78 1.74 -10.40 10.59
N TYR A 79 0.78 -9.64 10.11
CA TYR A 79 0.07 -9.90 8.86
C TYR A 79 -0.03 -8.65 8.01
N GLY A 80 0.06 -8.84 6.70
CA GLY A 80 -0.12 -7.78 5.72
C GLY A 80 -1.59 -7.43 5.50
N TYR A 81 -1.88 -6.14 5.37
CA TYR A 81 -3.20 -5.62 5.03
C TYR A 81 -3.12 -4.46 4.05
N GLY A 82 -4.06 -4.38 3.12
CA GLY A 82 -4.26 -3.24 2.24
C GLY A 82 -3.31 -3.17 1.04
N LEU A 83 -3.25 -1.99 0.43
CA LEU A 83 -2.55 -1.75 -0.84
C LEU A 83 -1.06 -2.11 -0.82
N CYS A 84 -0.38 -1.79 0.27
CA CYS A 84 1.07 -2.00 0.42
C CYS A 84 1.40 -3.10 1.43
N GLY A 85 0.48 -4.04 1.68
CA GLY A 85 0.71 -5.12 2.62
C GLY A 85 1.18 -4.64 4.00
N PHE A 86 0.58 -3.56 4.54
CA PHE A 86 1.00 -2.96 5.82
C PHE A 86 1.13 -4.02 6.91
N THR A 87 2.35 -4.32 7.34
CA THR A 87 2.65 -5.48 8.19
C THR A 87 3.16 -5.09 9.57
N ASP A 88 4.17 -4.21 9.64
CA ASP A 88 4.81 -3.83 10.89
C ASP A 88 3.94 -2.91 11.76
N PRO A 89 4.03 -3.00 13.10
CA PRO A 89 3.27 -2.14 14.01
C PRO A 89 3.47 -0.65 13.75
N GLU A 90 4.70 -0.23 13.42
CA GLU A 90 4.99 1.16 13.11
C GLU A 90 4.23 1.64 11.89
N ILE A 91 4.32 0.90 10.77
CA ILE A 91 3.61 1.28 9.55
C ILE A 91 2.08 1.18 9.72
N LYS A 92 1.58 0.21 10.50
CA LYS A 92 0.17 0.11 10.86
C LYS A 92 -0.32 1.26 11.74
N SER A 93 0.55 1.85 12.55
CA SER A 93 0.20 3.05 13.31
C SER A 93 -0.07 4.24 12.40
N TYR A 94 0.69 4.38 11.30
CA TYR A 94 0.41 5.37 10.25
C TYR A 94 -0.90 5.04 9.52
N LEU A 95 -1.12 3.77 9.15
CA LEU A 95 -2.37 3.34 8.54
C LEU A 95 -3.57 3.77 9.40
N CYS A 96 -3.59 3.43 10.68
CA CYS A 96 -4.67 3.81 11.60
C CYS A 96 -4.81 5.33 11.74
N LYS A 97 -3.68 6.05 11.84
CA LYS A 97 -3.66 7.51 11.96
C LYS A 97 -4.34 8.22 10.77
N TYR A 98 -4.15 7.71 9.56
CA TYR A 98 -4.67 8.34 8.34
C TYR A 98 -6.00 7.72 7.85
N THR A 99 -6.46 6.68 8.51
CA THR A 99 -7.77 6.05 8.29
C THR A 99 -8.69 6.23 9.50
N ILE A 100 -8.64 5.34 10.47
CA ILE A 100 -9.52 5.28 11.63
C ILE A 100 -9.55 6.61 12.41
N ASP A 101 -8.39 7.16 12.75
CA ASP A 101 -8.28 8.41 13.53
C ASP A 101 -8.82 9.63 12.76
N LYS A 102 -9.03 9.51 11.44
CA LYS A 102 -9.65 10.52 10.57
C LYS A 102 -11.11 10.21 10.23
N GLY A 103 -11.71 9.21 10.84
CA GLY A 103 -13.07 8.77 10.55
C GLY A 103 -13.25 8.17 9.15
N LYS A 104 -12.17 7.70 8.52
CA LYS A 104 -12.19 6.98 7.26
C LYS A 104 -12.19 5.47 7.51
N SER A 105 -12.76 4.69 6.59
CA SER A 105 -12.60 3.24 6.59
C SER A 105 -11.13 2.83 6.55
N LEU A 106 -10.79 1.73 7.23
CA LEU A 106 -9.45 1.13 7.12
C LEU A 106 -9.10 0.79 5.66
N GLY A 107 -10.10 0.41 4.84
CA GLY A 107 -9.98 0.17 3.40
C GLY A 107 -9.98 1.42 2.51
N SER A 108 -9.92 2.62 3.08
CA SER A 108 -9.89 3.87 2.31
C SER A 108 -8.61 4.00 1.50
N ILE A 109 -8.72 4.04 0.17
CA ILE A 109 -7.58 4.23 -0.74
C ILE A 109 -6.81 5.51 -0.38
N SER A 110 -7.51 6.64 -0.20
CA SER A 110 -6.85 7.89 0.15
C SER A 110 -6.16 7.84 1.50
N GLY A 111 -6.79 7.22 2.51
CA GLY A 111 -6.18 7.05 3.83
C GLY A 111 -4.93 6.17 3.80
N GLN A 112 -4.95 5.09 3.03
CA GLN A 112 -3.78 4.21 2.86
C GLN A 112 -2.63 4.90 2.10
N LEU A 113 -2.93 5.67 1.07
CA LEU A 113 -1.92 6.44 0.35
C LEU A 113 -1.37 7.61 1.19
N ASP A 114 -2.21 8.31 1.96
CA ASP A 114 -1.77 9.30 2.95
C ASP A 114 -0.79 8.69 3.95
N SER A 115 -1.10 7.48 4.44
CA SER A 115 -0.25 6.80 5.41
C SER A 115 1.11 6.40 4.81
N LEU A 116 1.13 5.91 3.56
CA LEU A 116 2.36 5.62 2.82
C LEU A 116 3.22 6.86 2.64
N ILE A 117 2.63 7.95 2.15
CA ILE A 117 3.35 9.22 1.92
C ILE A 117 3.95 9.74 3.22
N ALA A 118 3.15 9.81 4.28
CA ALA A 118 3.61 10.31 5.58
C ALA A 118 4.68 9.40 6.22
N TYR A 119 4.59 8.09 6.03
CA TYR A 119 5.62 7.15 6.47
C TYR A 119 6.94 7.39 5.72
N LEU A 120 6.90 7.50 4.38
CA LEU A 120 8.08 7.79 3.58
C LEU A 120 8.68 9.16 3.93
N GLU A 121 7.86 10.18 4.12
CA GLU A 121 8.31 11.51 4.51
C GLU A 121 9.12 11.50 5.82
N LYS A 122 8.70 10.69 6.76
CA LYS A 122 9.34 10.57 8.07
C LYS A 122 10.56 9.65 8.07
N HIS A 123 10.51 8.51 7.36
CA HIS A 123 11.48 7.41 7.50
C HIS A 123 12.38 7.22 6.29
N ASN A 124 11.98 7.70 5.10
CA ASN A 124 12.78 7.62 3.88
C ASN A 124 12.43 8.76 2.89
N SER A 125 12.72 9.99 3.30
CA SER A 125 12.45 11.18 2.48
C SER A 125 13.22 11.19 1.16
N SER A 126 14.39 10.54 1.09
CA SER A 126 15.16 10.40 -0.14
C SER A 126 14.44 9.54 -1.18
N LEU A 127 13.82 8.43 -0.75
CA LEU A 127 12.97 7.62 -1.63
C LEU A 127 11.75 8.41 -2.09
N LEU A 128 11.09 9.14 -1.18
CA LEU A 128 9.94 9.96 -1.52
C LEU A 128 10.27 10.98 -2.63
N GLU A 129 11.36 11.71 -2.48
CA GLU A 129 11.81 12.69 -3.49
C GLU A 129 12.19 12.01 -4.81
N ARG A 130 12.89 10.87 -4.76
CA ARG A 130 13.21 10.08 -5.94
C ARG A 130 11.95 9.66 -6.70
N LEU A 131 10.91 9.19 -6.02
CA LEU A 131 9.63 8.81 -6.63
C LEU A 131 8.86 10.02 -7.19
N LYS A 132 9.00 11.19 -6.58
CA LYS A 132 8.40 12.43 -7.10
C LYS A 132 9.08 12.96 -8.36
N THR A 133 10.38 12.74 -8.49
CA THR A 133 11.20 13.33 -9.57
C THR A 133 11.69 12.31 -10.60
N SER A 134 11.36 11.03 -10.45
CA SER A 134 11.81 9.98 -11.37
C SER A 134 11.34 10.23 -12.80
N ASP A 135 12.23 9.98 -13.75
CA ASP A 135 11.98 9.96 -15.20
C ASP A 135 12.08 8.54 -15.80
N SER A 136 12.21 7.53 -14.94
CA SER A 136 12.29 6.11 -15.29
C SER A 136 11.33 5.27 -14.46
N VAL A 137 10.41 4.58 -15.13
CA VAL A 137 9.47 3.64 -14.52
C VAL A 137 10.20 2.49 -13.82
N GLU A 138 11.25 1.98 -14.47
CA GLU A 138 12.06 0.88 -13.95
C GLU A 138 12.79 1.27 -12.67
N ASP A 139 13.47 2.43 -12.68
CA ASP A 139 14.16 2.96 -11.50
C ASP A 139 13.20 3.23 -10.34
N ALA A 140 12.02 3.77 -10.62
CA ALA A 140 11.01 4.03 -9.60
C ALA A 140 10.47 2.74 -8.98
N ALA A 141 10.15 1.73 -9.82
CA ALA A 141 9.65 0.44 -9.35
C ALA A 141 10.70 -0.31 -8.51
N THR A 142 11.95 -0.35 -8.99
CA THR A 142 13.07 -0.97 -8.30
C THR A 142 13.39 -0.26 -6.98
N ALA A 143 13.40 1.08 -6.97
CA ALA A 143 13.65 1.84 -5.75
C ALA A 143 12.60 1.56 -4.67
N PHE A 144 11.31 1.58 -5.06
CA PHE A 144 10.23 1.29 -4.12
C PHE A 144 10.33 -0.13 -3.57
N LEU A 145 10.58 -1.14 -4.42
CA LEU A 145 10.78 -2.52 -4.00
C LEU A 145 11.93 -2.67 -3.00
N ARG A 146 13.09 -2.12 -3.32
CA ARG A 146 14.31 -2.33 -2.52
C ARG A 146 14.33 -1.54 -1.22
N GLU A 147 13.78 -0.33 -1.22
CA GLU A 147 13.90 0.60 -0.10
C GLU A 147 12.65 0.63 0.80
N TYR A 148 11.46 0.33 0.27
CA TYR A 148 10.23 0.28 1.03
C TYR A 148 9.77 -1.15 1.32
N GLU A 149 9.56 -2.00 0.31
CA GLU A 149 9.02 -3.36 0.48
C GLU A 149 10.03 -4.32 1.10
N LYS A 150 11.32 -4.22 0.74
CA LYS A 150 12.43 -5.01 1.28
C LYS A 150 12.21 -6.52 1.18
N CYS A 151 11.71 -6.99 0.04
CA CYS A 151 11.43 -8.40 -0.23
C CYS A 151 12.68 -9.26 -0.16
N LYS A 152 12.50 -10.57 0.13
CA LYS A 152 13.61 -11.52 0.26
C LYS A 152 14.15 -11.99 -1.09
N ASP A 153 13.31 -12.16 -2.10
CA ASP A 153 13.68 -12.61 -3.46
C ASP A 153 13.65 -11.43 -4.43
N LEU A 154 14.64 -10.56 -4.30
CA LEU A 154 14.68 -9.29 -5.00
C LEU A 154 14.69 -9.43 -6.53
N ASP A 155 15.44 -10.40 -7.09
CA ASP A 155 15.65 -10.47 -8.53
C ASP A 155 14.36 -10.89 -9.27
N ARG A 156 13.63 -11.84 -8.73
CA ARG A 156 12.35 -12.28 -9.30
C ARG A 156 11.27 -11.21 -9.13
N GLU A 157 11.11 -10.71 -7.92
CA GLU A 157 10.13 -9.69 -7.57
C GLU A 157 10.33 -8.40 -8.38
N GLU A 158 11.59 -8.01 -8.65
CA GLU A 158 11.91 -6.84 -9.44
C GLU A 158 11.39 -6.96 -10.88
N ILE A 159 11.60 -8.11 -11.52
CA ILE A 159 11.11 -8.34 -12.89
C ILE A 159 9.59 -8.22 -12.95
N GLU A 160 8.88 -8.85 -12.02
CA GLU A 160 7.41 -8.84 -11.98
C GLU A 160 6.87 -7.42 -11.74
N ARG A 161 7.43 -6.69 -10.77
CA ARG A 161 6.99 -5.34 -10.40
C ARG A 161 7.32 -4.29 -11.46
N VAL A 162 8.50 -4.37 -12.07
CA VAL A 162 8.88 -3.50 -13.19
C VAL A 162 7.99 -3.77 -14.40
N SER A 163 7.68 -5.03 -14.71
CA SER A 163 6.76 -5.37 -15.80
C SER A 163 5.36 -4.79 -15.55
N ALA A 164 4.81 -4.96 -14.35
CA ALA A 164 3.53 -4.39 -13.98
C ALA A 164 3.52 -2.85 -14.05
N ALA A 165 4.59 -2.22 -13.57
CA ALA A 165 4.74 -0.77 -13.61
C ALA A 165 4.77 -0.23 -15.06
N LYS A 166 5.50 -0.90 -15.97
CA LYS A 166 5.55 -0.53 -17.39
C LYS A 166 4.17 -0.64 -18.05
N GLN A 167 3.42 -1.71 -17.79
CA GLN A 167 2.06 -1.86 -18.30
C GLN A 167 1.13 -0.76 -17.79
N ILE A 168 1.19 -0.43 -16.50
CA ILE A 168 0.42 0.65 -15.90
C ILE A 168 0.79 1.99 -16.54
N TYR A 169 2.08 2.26 -16.75
CA TYR A 169 2.54 3.48 -17.38
C TYR A 169 1.99 3.62 -18.81
N GLU A 170 2.06 2.56 -19.63
CA GLU A 170 1.51 2.55 -20.99
C GLU A 170 0.03 2.93 -21.03
N VAL A 171 -0.75 2.44 -20.04
CA VAL A 171 -2.19 2.74 -19.98
C VAL A 171 -2.46 4.17 -19.53
N PHE A 172 -1.68 4.71 -18.58
CA PHE A 172 -2.04 5.95 -17.89
C PHE A 172 -1.16 7.17 -18.27
N GLN A 173 -0.06 7.01 -19.01
CA GLN A 173 0.85 8.11 -19.33
C GLN A 173 0.17 9.28 -20.05
N GLU A 174 -0.83 8.98 -20.92
CA GLU A 174 -1.62 9.98 -21.63
C GLU A 174 -2.89 10.39 -20.87
N TYR A 175 -3.16 9.78 -19.72
CA TYR A 175 -4.33 10.09 -18.93
C TYR A 175 -4.17 11.46 -18.28
N GLN A 176 -4.97 12.42 -18.75
CA GLN A 176 -5.14 13.71 -18.08
C GLN A 176 -6.23 13.57 -17.03
N SER A 177 -5.89 13.80 -15.76
CA SER A 177 -6.91 13.90 -14.73
C SER A 177 -7.94 14.96 -15.15
N PRO A 178 -9.27 14.67 -15.05
CA PRO A 178 -10.25 15.71 -15.20
C PRO A 178 -9.88 16.85 -14.25
N VAL A 179 -9.71 18.04 -14.79
CA VAL A 179 -9.55 19.25 -13.97
C VAL A 179 -10.92 19.49 -13.33
N GLU A 180 -11.02 19.30 -12.01
CA GLU A 180 -12.18 19.73 -11.25
C GLU A 180 -12.20 21.25 -11.09
#